data_5d5bdb5e54eb4b2df2b45dabbf39ddd3
#
_entry.id   5d5bdb5e54eb4b2df2b45dabbf39ddd3
#
_cell.length_a   1.000
_cell.length_b   1.000
_cell.length_c   1.000
_cell.angle_alpha   90.00
_cell.angle_beta   90.00
_cell.angle_gamma   90.00
#
_symmetry.space_group_name_H-M   'P 1'
#
loop_
_entity.id
_entity.type
_entity.pdbx_description
1 polymer ?
#
loop_
_entity_poly.entity_id
_entity_poly.type
_entity_poly.pdbx_seq_one_letter_code
_entity_poly.pdbx_strand_id
1 'polypeptide(L)'
;FTFKDNIILSGEDDIAKLDEATRDSGLEDKISLLPDRYETYINKDFSEDGIELSGGEGQKLALARVLYKNSPIVILDEPTAAVDAIAEQRMYEQISQLTKNKTTIFISHRMSSTKFCDSIYVFDGGKIDSVGGHDKLLQKQGIYEDMFMKQSLYYKT
;
A
#
# COMPACT_ATOMS: atom_id res chain seq x y z
N PHE A 1 -15.93 -0.45 -14.69
CA PHE A 1 -15.57 0.92 -14.26
C PHE A 1 -14.23 1.32 -14.86
N THR A 2 -14.05 2.61 -15.18
CA THR A 2 -12.82 3.17 -15.74
C THR A 2 -11.75 3.38 -14.65
N PHE A 3 -10.52 3.75 -15.04
CA PHE A 3 -9.49 4.18 -14.05
C PHE A 3 -9.98 5.37 -13.23
N LYS A 4 -10.61 6.34 -13.88
CA LYS A 4 -11.17 7.53 -13.22
C LYS A 4 -12.22 7.14 -12.18
N ASP A 5 -13.21 6.34 -12.55
CA ASP A 5 -14.24 5.87 -11.62
C ASP A 5 -13.64 5.12 -10.41
N ASN A 6 -12.59 4.32 -10.67
CA ASN A 6 -11.93 3.55 -9.63
C ASN A 6 -11.11 4.39 -8.66
N ILE A 7 -10.59 5.55 -9.09
CA ILE A 7 -9.76 6.42 -8.24
C ILE A 7 -10.63 7.44 -7.51
N ILE A 8 -11.53 8.11 -8.21
CA ILE A 8 -12.36 9.20 -7.67
C ILE A 8 -13.41 8.66 -6.69
N LEU A 9 -14.06 7.53 -7.01
CA LEU A 9 -15.10 6.83 -6.25
C LEU A 9 -16.34 7.70 -5.92
N SER A 10 -16.14 8.95 -5.49
CA SER A 10 -17.20 9.90 -5.16
C SER A 10 -16.62 11.31 -5.04
N GLY A 11 -17.42 12.32 -5.41
CA GLY A 11 -17.04 13.73 -5.34
C GLY A 11 -16.94 14.36 -6.73
N GLU A 12 -16.37 15.55 -6.79
CA GLU A 12 -16.13 16.27 -8.04
C GLU A 12 -14.89 15.74 -8.76
N ASP A 13 -14.95 15.73 -10.09
CA ASP A 13 -13.82 15.34 -10.93
C ASP A 13 -12.76 16.45 -10.94
N ASP A 14 -11.72 16.26 -10.17
CA ASP A 14 -10.54 17.13 -10.16
C ASP A 14 -9.39 16.43 -10.91
N ILE A 15 -9.19 16.80 -12.16
CA ILE A 15 -8.20 16.19 -13.05
C ILE A 15 -6.77 16.47 -12.55
N ALA A 16 -6.48 17.67 -12.03
CA ALA A 16 -5.16 18.00 -11.54
C ALA A 16 -4.78 17.11 -10.34
N LYS A 17 -5.72 16.88 -9.44
CA LYS A 17 -5.57 15.99 -8.29
C LYS A 17 -5.49 14.52 -8.71
N LEU A 18 -6.20 14.13 -9.78
CA LEU A 18 -6.12 12.78 -10.35
C LEU A 18 -4.73 12.53 -10.95
N ASP A 19 -4.18 13.48 -11.71
CA ASP A 19 -2.83 13.42 -12.27
C ASP A 19 -1.77 13.33 -11.16
N GLU A 20 -1.91 14.11 -10.08
CA GLU A 20 -1.01 14.05 -8.92
C GLU A 20 -1.07 12.66 -8.25
N ALA A 21 -2.28 12.18 -7.95
CA ALA A 21 -2.46 10.89 -7.29
C ALA A 21 -1.93 9.71 -8.12
N THR A 22 -2.10 9.73 -9.44
CA THR A 22 -1.59 8.66 -10.33
C THR A 22 -0.09 8.71 -10.51
N ARG A 23 0.51 9.90 -10.57
CA ARG A 23 1.95 10.08 -10.58
C ARG A 23 2.57 9.58 -9.29
N ASP A 24 2.07 10.02 -8.15
CA ASP A 24 2.59 9.71 -6.83
C ASP A 24 2.40 8.22 -6.45
N SER A 25 1.38 7.56 -6.99
CA SER A 25 1.22 6.11 -6.87
C SER A 25 2.07 5.30 -7.85
N GLY A 26 2.70 5.94 -8.84
CA GLY A 26 3.46 5.29 -9.90
C GLY A 26 2.58 4.58 -10.95
N LEU A 27 1.33 5.01 -11.11
CA LEU A 27 0.39 4.46 -12.10
C LEU A 27 0.38 5.28 -13.41
N GLU A 28 0.96 6.49 -13.42
CA GLU A 28 0.96 7.42 -14.55
C GLU A 28 1.52 6.80 -15.84
N ASP A 29 2.66 6.10 -15.76
CA ASP A 29 3.29 5.47 -16.93
C ASP A 29 2.34 4.49 -17.62
N LYS A 30 1.62 3.67 -16.83
CA LYS A 30 0.63 2.73 -17.37
C LYS A 30 -0.50 3.45 -18.07
N ILE A 31 -1.10 4.45 -17.43
CA ILE A 31 -2.24 5.20 -17.94
C ILE A 31 -1.88 5.99 -19.21
N SER A 32 -0.66 6.57 -19.26
CA SER A 32 -0.19 7.36 -20.41
C SER A 32 -0.06 6.57 -21.70
N LEU A 33 0.15 5.24 -21.60
CA LEU A 33 0.26 4.32 -22.74
C LEU A 33 -1.09 3.84 -23.27
N LEU A 34 -2.19 4.11 -22.56
CA LEU A 34 -3.52 3.65 -22.94
C LEU A 34 -4.19 4.70 -23.88
N PRO A 35 -4.85 4.27 -24.96
CA PRO A 35 -5.52 5.18 -25.90
C PRO A 35 -6.52 6.11 -25.22
N ASP A 36 -7.36 5.56 -24.34
CA ASP A 36 -8.42 6.30 -23.64
C ASP A 36 -7.98 6.78 -22.25
N ARG A 37 -6.70 6.59 -21.87
CA ARG A 37 -6.11 7.05 -20.60
C ARG A 37 -7.02 6.72 -19.40
N TYR A 38 -7.51 7.73 -18.69
CA TYR A 38 -8.36 7.57 -17.51
C TYR A 38 -9.74 6.95 -17.81
N GLU A 39 -10.24 7.06 -19.04
CA GLU A 39 -11.51 6.48 -19.46
C GLU A 39 -11.39 5.01 -19.87
N THR A 40 -10.19 4.43 -19.86
CA THR A 40 -10.00 2.99 -20.10
C THR A 40 -10.65 2.18 -19.01
N TYR A 41 -11.46 1.20 -19.38
CA TYR A 41 -12.10 0.26 -18.45
C TYR A 41 -11.09 -0.72 -17.84
N ILE A 42 -11.24 -0.95 -16.54
CA ILE A 42 -10.52 -2.00 -15.82
C ILE A 42 -11.41 -3.24 -15.79
N ASN A 43 -10.86 -4.37 -16.24
CA ASN A 43 -11.50 -5.64 -16.52
C ASN A 43 -12.46 -5.60 -17.72
N LYS A 44 -12.66 -6.78 -18.32
CA LYS A 44 -13.49 -6.95 -19.52
C LYS A 44 -14.98 -7.14 -19.24
N ASP A 45 -15.39 -7.04 -17.97
CA ASP A 45 -16.80 -7.27 -17.58
C ASP A 45 -17.78 -6.27 -18.18
N PHE A 46 -17.30 -5.07 -18.49
CA PHE A 46 -18.13 -3.97 -18.98
C PHE A 46 -17.67 -3.39 -20.33
N SER A 47 -16.52 -3.82 -20.84
CA SER A 47 -15.98 -3.38 -22.13
C SER A 47 -15.03 -4.45 -22.68
N GLU A 48 -15.20 -4.83 -23.96
CA GLU A 48 -14.30 -5.78 -24.63
C GLU A 48 -12.86 -5.25 -24.69
N ASP A 49 -12.69 -3.92 -24.75
CA ASP A 49 -11.39 -3.23 -24.77
C ASP A 49 -10.83 -2.99 -23.35
N GLY A 50 -11.51 -3.49 -22.32
CA GLY A 50 -11.06 -3.38 -20.93
C GLY A 50 -9.73 -4.12 -20.70
N ILE A 51 -8.88 -3.56 -19.85
CA ILE A 51 -7.58 -4.12 -19.55
C ILE A 51 -7.57 -4.81 -18.18
N GLU A 52 -6.74 -5.86 -18.06
CA GLU A 52 -6.47 -6.48 -16.78
C GLU A 52 -5.23 -5.86 -16.13
N LEU A 53 -5.31 -5.60 -14.84
CA LEU A 53 -4.19 -5.11 -14.06
C LEU A 53 -3.41 -6.28 -13.45
N SER A 54 -2.09 -6.20 -13.48
CA SER A 54 -1.25 -7.05 -12.65
C SER A 54 -1.50 -6.77 -11.16
N GLY A 55 -1.10 -7.70 -10.28
CA GLY A 55 -1.24 -7.49 -8.84
C GLY A 55 -0.56 -6.20 -8.35
N GLY A 56 0.63 -5.87 -8.88
CA GLY A 56 1.34 -4.64 -8.57
C GLY A 56 0.63 -3.37 -9.09
N GLU A 57 0.03 -3.42 -10.28
CA GLU A 57 -0.76 -2.29 -10.81
C GLU A 57 -2.04 -2.10 -10.01
N GLY A 58 -2.69 -3.18 -9.55
CA GLY A 58 -3.84 -3.12 -8.66
C GLY A 58 -3.52 -2.45 -7.32
N GLN A 59 -2.33 -2.72 -6.75
CA GLN A 59 -1.87 -2.05 -5.52
C GLN A 59 -1.60 -0.56 -5.75
N LYS A 60 -0.98 -0.19 -6.89
CA LYS A 60 -0.79 1.21 -7.27
C LYS A 60 -2.13 1.94 -7.45
N LEU A 61 -3.14 1.26 -8.02
CA LEU A 61 -4.49 1.80 -8.14
C LEU A 61 -5.13 2.05 -6.76
N ALA A 62 -4.97 1.11 -5.82
CA ALA A 62 -5.45 1.28 -4.45
C ALA A 62 -4.75 2.46 -3.75
N LEU A 63 -3.45 2.63 -3.96
CA LEU A 63 -2.69 3.77 -3.44
C LEU A 63 -3.17 5.10 -4.06
N ALA A 64 -3.42 5.14 -5.38
CA ALA A 64 -3.96 6.32 -6.05
C ALA A 64 -5.31 6.78 -5.44
N ARG A 65 -6.19 5.83 -5.09
CA ARG A 65 -7.44 6.13 -4.36
C ARG A 65 -7.20 6.83 -3.03
N VAL A 66 -6.24 6.32 -2.24
CA VAL A 66 -5.87 6.89 -0.93
C VAL A 66 -5.36 8.31 -1.09
N LEU A 67 -4.50 8.54 -2.08
CA LEU A 67 -3.90 9.84 -2.37
C LEU A 67 -4.95 10.82 -2.86
N TYR A 68 -5.79 10.42 -3.82
CA TYR A 68 -6.88 11.26 -4.32
C TYR A 68 -7.85 11.65 -3.22
N LYS A 69 -8.28 10.70 -2.38
CA LYS A 69 -9.18 10.97 -1.25
C LYS A 69 -8.57 11.90 -0.20
N ASN A 70 -7.25 11.85 -0.03
CA ASN A 70 -6.48 12.68 0.91
C ASN A 70 -6.99 12.66 2.36
N SER A 71 -7.45 11.50 2.83
CA SER A 71 -7.96 11.35 4.21
C SER A 71 -6.88 11.56 5.26
N PRO A 72 -7.19 12.11 6.46
CA PRO A 72 -6.25 12.26 7.57
C PRO A 72 -5.85 10.93 8.20
N ILE A 73 -6.66 9.87 8.02
CA ILE A 73 -6.40 8.51 8.48
C ILE A 73 -6.34 7.58 7.28
N VAL A 74 -5.29 6.78 7.21
CA VAL A 74 -5.05 5.80 6.15
C VAL A 74 -4.90 4.42 6.78
N ILE A 75 -5.63 3.44 6.27
CA ILE A 75 -5.52 2.04 6.69
C ILE A 75 -5.02 1.24 5.49
N LEU A 76 -3.92 0.53 5.68
CA LEU A 76 -3.26 -0.28 4.66
C LEU A 76 -3.21 -1.72 5.16
N ASP A 77 -4.02 -2.56 4.54
CA ASP A 77 -4.11 -4.00 4.85
C ASP A 77 -3.33 -4.78 3.80
N GLU A 78 -2.23 -5.43 4.24
CA GLU A 78 -1.30 -6.20 3.40
C GLU A 78 -0.88 -5.48 2.09
N PRO A 79 -0.43 -4.21 2.13
CA PRO A 79 -0.26 -3.38 0.92
C PRO A 79 0.81 -3.90 -0.05
N THR A 80 1.64 -4.85 0.37
CA THR A 80 2.77 -5.40 -0.41
C THR A 80 2.64 -6.90 -0.70
N ALA A 81 1.46 -7.50 -0.53
CA ALA A 81 1.28 -8.95 -0.65
C ALA A 81 1.69 -9.53 -2.03
N ALA A 82 1.61 -8.73 -3.10
CA ALA A 82 1.82 -9.18 -4.49
C ALA A 82 3.15 -8.68 -5.10
N VAL A 83 4.10 -8.16 -4.30
CA VAL A 83 5.36 -7.62 -4.82
C VAL A 83 6.58 -8.36 -4.25
N ASP A 84 7.70 -8.32 -5.00
CA ASP A 84 8.99 -8.84 -4.54
C ASP A 84 9.62 -7.97 -3.42
N ALA A 85 10.64 -8.48 -2.75
CA ALA A 85 11.24 -7.82 -1.58
C ALA A 85 11.84 -6.43 -1.88
N ILE A 86 12.38 -6.21 -3.10
CA ILE A 86 12.97 -4.91 -3.48
C ILE A 86 11.87 -3.91 -3.77
N ALA A 87 10.85 -4.32 -4.51
CA ALA A 87 9.68 -3.49 -4.78
C ALA A 87 8.89 -3.19 -3.50
N GLU A 88 8.81 -4.15 -2.57
CA GLU A 88 8.21 -3.98 -1.24
C GLU A 88 8.88 -2.85 -0.45
N GLN A 89 10.20 -2.86 -0.32
CA GLN A 89 10.92 -1.81 0.39
C GLN A 89 10.64 -0.42 -0.20
N ARG A 90 10.74 -0.29 -1.53
CA ARG A 90 10.46 0.97 -2.23
C ARG A 90 9.03 1.46 -1.98
N MET A 91 8.07 0.52 -1.96
CA MET A 91 6.67 0.84 -1.71
C MET A 91 6.44 1.35 -0.29
N TYR A 92 7.07 0.74 0.73
CA TYR A 92 6.99 1.23 2.11
C TYR A 92 7.62 2.61 2.27
N GLU A 93 8.78 2.85 1.66
CA GLU A 93 9.44 4.17 1.65
C GLU A 93 8.52 5.23 1.02
N GLN A 94 7.92 4.92 -0.13
CA GLN A 94 6.98 5.79 -0.83
C GLN A 94 5.74 6.07 0.02
N ILE A 95 5.09 5.04 0.56
CA ILE A 95 3.91 5.18 1.42
C ILE A 95 4.26 6.04 2.65
N SER A 96 5.39 5.80 3.31
CA SER A 96 5.84 6.56 4.48
C SER A 96 6.02 8.04 4.17
N GLN A 97 6.56 8.39 3.01
CA GLN A 97 6.69 9.78 2.56
C GLN A 97 5.33 10.44 2.30
N LEU A 98 4.44 9.75 1.57
CA LEU A 98 3.13 10.25 1.17
C LEU A 98 2.15 10.37 2.34
N THR A 99 2.38 9.62 3.42
CA THR A 99 1.52 9.61 4.61
C THR A 99 2.14 10.30 5.83
N LYS A 100 3.28 10.98 5.68
CA LYS A 100 4.05 11.59 6.77
C LYS A 100 3.23 12.50 7.71
N ASN A 101 2.22 13.18 7.18
CA ASN A 101 1.35 14.09 7.95
C ASN A 101 -0.03 13.46 8.25
N LYS A 102 -0.13 12.13 8.21
CA LYS A 102 -1.38 11.40 8.40
C LYS A 102 -1.20 10.34 9.49
N THR A 103 -2.30 9.93 10.10
CA THR A 103 -2.33 8.73 10.92
C THR A 103 -2.41 7.52 10.00
N THR A 104 -1.35 6.70 9.96
CA THR A 104 -1.31 5.52 9.10
C THR A 104 -1.31 4.25 9.92
N ILE A 105 -2.24 3.35 9.64
CA ILE A 105 -2.36 2.05 10.27
C ILE A 105 -1.97 1.00 9.24
N PHE A 106 -0.86 0.29 9.50
CA PHE A 106 -0.44 -0.85 8.71
C PHE A 106 -0.91 -2.15 9.38
N ILE A 107 -1.55 -3.01 8.60
CA ILE A 107 -1.83 -4.38 8.99
C ILE A 107 -0.95 -5.26 8.09
N SER A 108 -0.04 -6.01 8.68
CA SER A 108 0.89 -6.86 7.92
C SER A 108 1.42 -8.02 8.77
N HIS A 109 1.65 -9.14 8.12
CA HIS A 109 2.42 -10.25 8.67
C HIS A 109 3.90 -10.19 8.26
N ARG A 110 4.31 -9.19 7.47
CA ARG A 110 5.71 -8.99 7.03
C ARG A 110 6.43 -8.05 7.97
N MET A 111 7.50 -8.57 8.60
CA MET A 111 8.27 -7.81 9.59
C MET A 111 9.11 -6.66 8.98
N SER A 112 9.31 -6.67 7.65
CA SER A 112 9.96 -5.57 6.92
C SER A 112 9.23 -4.22 7.09
N SER A 113 7.88 -4.24 7.17
CA SER A 113 7.05 -3.04 7.36
C SER A 113 7.23 -2.37 8.72
N THR A 114 7.63 -3.12 9.75
CA THR A 114 7.66 -2.64 11.13
C THR A 114 8.70 -1.54 11.37
N LYS A 115 9.75 -1.48 10.53
CA LYS A 115 10.80 -0.46 10.62
C LYS A 115 10.32 0.95 10.25
N PHE A 116 9.19 1.04 9.53
CA PHE A 116 8.59 2.31 9.10
C PHE A 116 7.51 2.81 10.08
N CYS A 117 7.25 2.06 11.17
CA CYS A 117 6.19 2.36 12.12
C CYS A 117 6.76 3.00 13.40
N ASP A 118 6.12 4.07 13.87
CA ASP A 118 6.44 4.71 15.16
C ASP A 118 6.05 3.80 16.34
N SER A 119 4.98 3.03 16.18
CA SER A 119 4.47 2.12 17.21
C SER A 119 3.90 0.85 16.59
N ILE A 120 4.24 -0.28 17.17
CA ILE A 120 3.85 -1.61 16.73
C ILE A 120 2.98 -2.25 17.82
N TYR A 121 1.85 -2.79 17.43
CA TYR A 121 0.93 -3.56 18.28
C TYR A 121 1.02 -5.03 17.88
N VAL A 122 1.55 -5.86 18.75
CA VAL A 122 1.65 -7.31 18.54
C VAL A 122 0.41 -7.99 19.07
N PHE A 123 -0.27 -8.75 18.22
CA PHE A 123 -1.47 -9.50 18.60
C PHE A 123 -1.15 -10.99 18.71
N ASP A 124 -1.61 -11.61 19.78
CA ASP A 124 -1.61 -13.06 19.97
C ASP A 124 -2.89 -13.52 20.66
N GLY A 125 -3.48 -14.62 20.18
CA GLY A 125 -4.71 -15.17 20.73
C GLY A 125 -5.87 -14.16 20.84
N GLY A 126 -5.95 -13.19 19.89
CA GLY A 126 -6.98 -12.14 19.87
C GLY A 126 -6.81 -11.03 20.90
N LYS A 127 -5.63 -10.93 21.52
CA LYS A 127 -5.27 -9.89 22.49
C LYS A 127 -3.97 -9.19 22.11
N ILE A 128 -3.78 -7.98 22.64
CA ILE A 128 -2.51 -7.28 22.50
C ILE A 128 -1.52 -7.91 23.48
N ASP A 129 -0.47 -8.54 22.94
CA ASP A 129 0.64 -9.10 23.70
C ASP A 129 1.63 -8.00 24.12
N SER A 130 2.05 -7.19 23.17
CA SER A 130 3.04 -6.15 23.41
C SER A 130 2.84 -4.94 22.50
N VAL A 131 3.33 -3.77 22.97
CA VAL A 131 3.30 -2.50 22.24
C VAL A 131 4.65 -1.81 22.39
N GLY A 132 5.17 -1.25 21.29
CA GLY A 132 6.39 -0.45 21.30
C GLY A 132 6.98 -0.20 19.93
N GLY A 133 8.08 0.52 19.87
CA GLY A 133 8.89 0.65 18.65
C GLY A 133 9.69 -0.62 18.37
N HIS A 134 10.16 -0.75 17.12
CA HIS A 134 10.91 -1.91 16.63
C HIS A 134 12.04 -2.36 17.55
N ASP A 135 12.97 -1.46 17.87
CA ASP A 135 14.15 -1.79 18.69
C ASP A 135 13.77 -2.22 20.11
N LYS A 136 12.77 -1.56 20.70
CA LYS A 136 12.28 -1.90 22.04
C LYS A 136 11.66 -3.29 22.09
N LEU A 137 10.90 -3.66 21.06
CA LEU A 137 10.26 -4.98 21.01
C LEU A 137 11.27 -6.10 20.71
N LEU A 138 12.32 -5.84 19.93
CA LEU A 138 13.42 -6.80 19.73
C LEU A 138 14.20 -7.09 21.03
N GLN A 139 14.42 -6.08 21.87
CA GLN A 139 15.15 -6.25 23.13
C GLN A 139 14.34 -6.97 24.21
N LYS A 140 13.01 -7.00 24.08
CA LYS A 140 12.10 -7.52 25.12
C LYS A 140 12.08 -9.04 25.21
N GLN A 141 12.64 -9.76 24.23
CA GLN A 141 12.55 -11.22 24.11
C GLN A 141 11.08 -11.71 24.19
N GLY A 142 10.45 -11.99 23.07
CA GLY A 142 9.04 -12.40 23.03
C GLY A 142 8.55 -12.68 21.62
N ILE A 143 7.24 -12.73 21.45
CA ILE A 143 6.60 -13.09 20.18
C ILE A 143 7.11 -12.25 19.01
N TYR A 144 7.31 -10.94 19.21
CA TYR A 144 7.81 -10.05 18.17
C TYR A 144 9.22 -10.43 17.71
N GLU A 145 10.15 -10.63 18.64
CA GLU A 145 11.52 -11.05 18.32
C GLU A 145 11.53 -12.39 17.59
N ASP A 146 10.78 -13.38 18.10
CA ASP A 146 10.66 -14.70 17.46
C ASP A 146 10.17 -14.59 16.00
N MET A 147 9.15 -13.80 15.75
CA MET A 147 8.62 -13.56 14.42
C MET A 147 9.67 -12.89 13.52
N PHE A 148 10.33 -11.85 14.03
CA PHE A 148 11.35 -11.12 13.28
C PHE A 148 12.54 -12.00 12.92
N MET A 149 13.06 -12.77 13.88
CA MET A 149 14.19 -13.67 13.66
C MET A 149 13.85 -14.78 12.66
N LYS A 150 12.69 -15.39 12.76
CA LYS A 150 12.24 -16.41 11.80
C LYS A 150 12.13 -15.84 10.38
N GLN A 151 11.52 -14.68 10.20
CA GLN A 151 11.42 -14.07 8.87
C GLN A 151 12.77 -13.59 8.33
N SER A 152 13.66 -13.05 9.17
CA SER A 152 14.99 -12.58 8.75
C SER A 152 15.88 -13.68 8.16
N LEU A 153 15.67 -14.94 8.55
CA LEU A 153 16.38 -16.09 7.98
C LEU A 153 16.02 -16.33 6.51
N TYR A 154 14.78 -16.09 6.11
CA TYR A 154 14.33 -16.26 4.73
C TYR A 154 14.82 -15.15 3.78
N TYR A 155 15.23 -13.99 4.30
CA TYR A 155 15.78 -12.89 3.49
C TYR A 155 17.32 -12.94 3.35
N LYS A 156 17.99 -13.91 3.96
CA LYS A 156 19.46 -14.09 3.87
C LYS A 156 19.90 -15.18 2.89
N THR A 157 18.96 -15.86 2.25
CA THR A 157 19.18 -16.85 1.20
C THR A 157 18.85 -16.27 -0.16
#